data_fd43eae14235b0a838936cf2da2638a3
#
_entry.id   fd43eae14235b0a838936cf2da2638a3
#
_cell.length_a   1.000
_cell.length_b   1.000
_cell.length_c   1.000
_cell.angle_alpha   90.00
_cell.angle_beta   90.00
_cell.angle_gamma   90.00
#
_symmetry.space_group_name_H-M   'P 1'
#
loop_
_entity.id
_entity.type
_entity.pdbx_description
1 polymer ?
#
loop_
_entity_poly.entity_id
_entity_poly.type
_entity_poly.pdbx_seq_one_letter_code
_entity_poly.pdbx_strand_id
1 'polypeptide(L)'
;YKRQQLEYILAVDQFRHFARAAEYCRVTQPTLSAMIQKLEEELGVKLFDRTMQPVCPTRIGEKVIAQARTILTQASQVKDIINEEQGTLTGTFHLGVLPTIAPYLLPRFFPQMMEKYPGLDIRVTEMKTQDIRQALHTGDIDAAILASVLEDAALSEEILFYEQFYGYVSRKEPLFGREVVRTSDITGERLWLLDEGHCFRDQLVRFCQMEAVKLHQMAYRLGRMETFMRMVESGKGITFIPELAVYQLSESQKELVRPFAIPRPTRPIVLTTNKDFIRVSLLAVLKEEIRTAVPKEMLTLQAVQCLV
;
A
#
# COMPACT_ATOMS: atom_id res chain seq x y z
N TYR A 1 33.44 0.27 7.91
CA TYR A 1 32.75 -0.29 6.72
C TYR A 1 32.43 0.78 5.70
N LYS A 2 32.36 0.39 4.43
CA LYS A 2 32.17 1.31 3.31
C LYS A 2 30.73 1.21 2.78
N ARG A 3 30.21 2.31 2.23
CA ARG A 3 28.89 2.34 1.56
C ARG A 3 28.68 1.16 0.61
N GLN A 4 29.66 0.86 -0.19
CA GLN A 4 29.62 -0.23 -1.17
C GLN A 4 29.43 -1.62 -0.52
N GLN A 5 30.02 -1.87 0.66
CA GLN A 5 29.81 -3.13 1.39
C GLN A 5 28.37 -3.26 1.87
N LEU A 6 27.73 -2.15 2.30
CA LEU A 6 26.32 -2.13 2.67
C LEU A 6 25.42 -2.40 1.46
N GLU A 7 25.71 -1.82 0.30
CA GLU A 7 24.98 -2.10 -0.95
C GLU A 7 25.08 -3.59 -1.33
N TYR A 8 26.23 -4.21 -1.16
CA TYR A 8 26.43 -5.63 -1.48
C TYR A 8 25.65 -6.57 -0.56
N ILE A 9 25.59 -6.30 0.75
CA ILE A 9 24.79 -7.15 1.64
C ILE A 9 23.28 -7.01 1.35
N LEU A 10 22.80 -5.84 0.96
CA LEU A 10 21.42 -5.66 0.54
C LEU A 10 21.11 -6.43 -0.75
N ALA A 11 22.02 -6.39 -1.73
CA ALA A 11 21.84 -7.14 -2.96
C ALA A 11 21.79 -8.67 -2.71
N VAL A 12 22.67 -9.21 -1.84
CA VAL A 12 22.61 -10.65 -1.49
C VAL A 12 21.32 -10.98 -0.73
N ASP A 13 20.85 -10.11 0.15
CA ASP A 13 19.57 -10.30 0.84
C ASP A 13 18.39 -10.35 -0.14
N GLN A 14 18.36 -9.43 -1.13
CA GLN A 14 17.31 -9.35 -2.13
C GLN A 14 17.28 -10.57 -3.07
N PHE A 15 18.44 -10.96 -3.61
CA PHE A 15 18.52 -12.02 -4.62
C PHE A 15 18.72 -13.42 -4.03
N ARG A 16 19.06 -13.53 -2.76
CA ARG A 16 19.37 -14.79 -2.07
C ARG A 16 20.39 -15.66 -2.81
N HIS A 17 21.21 -15.01 -3.65
CA HIS A 17 22.17 -15.66 -4.54
C HIS A 17 23.35 -14.73 -4.88
N PHE A 18 24.58 -15.10 -4.51
CA PHE A 18 25.78 -14.26 -4.69
C PHE A 18 26.05 -13.87 -6.15
N ALA A 19 25.88 -14.78 -7.11
CA ALA A 19 26.15 -14.45 -8.51
C ALA A 19 25.15 -13.44 -9.07
N ARG A 20 23.83 -13.59 -8.77
CA ARG A 20 22.81 -12.61 -9.18
C ARG A 20 23.01 -11.25 -8.52
N ALA A 21 23.38 -11.25 -7.24
CA ALA A 21 23.69 -10.02 -6.52
C ALA A 21 24.91 -9.30 -7.13
N ALA A 22 25.94 -10.06 -7.54
CA ALA A 22 27.11 -9.50 -8.18
C ALA A 22 26.78 -8.89 -9.56
N GLU A 23 25.97 -9.57 -10.36
CA GLU A 23 25.48 -9.06 -11.65
C GLU A 23 24.70 -7.75 -11.45
N TYR A 24 23.78 -7.70 -10.50
CA TYR A 24 23.03 -6.51 -10.15
C TYR A 24 23.94 -5.35 -9.74
N CYS A 25 24.97 -5.62 -8.94
CA CYS A 25 25.96 -4.64 -8.50
C CYS A 25 27.03 -4.32 -9.54
N ARG A 26 26.97 -4.94 -10.73
CA ARG A 26 27.93 -4.76 -11.84
C ARG A 26 29.37 -5.06 -11.43
N VAL A 27 29.57 -6.11 -10.67
CA VAL A 27 30.88 -6.62 -10.21
C VAL A 27 30.97 -8.11 -10.44
N THR A 28 32.20 -8.69 -10.30
CA THR A 28 32.34 -10.15 -10.32
C THR A 28 31.91 -10.76 -9.01
N GLN A 29 31.38 -11.99 -9.04
CA GLN A 29 30.98 -12.69 -7.83
C GLN A 29 32.12 -12.86 -6.80
N PRO A 30 33.38 -13.18 -7.18
CA PRO A 30 34.49 -13.19 -6.23
C PRO A 30 34.71 -11.84 -5.54
N THR A 31 34.63 -10.72 -6.28
CA THR A 31 34.75 -9.37 -5.71
C THR A 31 33.68 -9.09 -4.67
N LEU A 32 32.41 -9.34 -5.00
CA LEU A 32 31.30 -9.14 -4.07
C LEU A 32 31.46 -10.02 -2.82
N SER A 33 31.78 -11.30 -3.01
CA SER A 33 31.98 -12.26 -1.92
C SER A 33 33.14 -11.86 -1.00
N ALA A 34 34.27 -11.42 -1.55
CA ALA A 34 35.43 -10.96 -0.76
C ALA A 34 35.10 -9.68 0.05
N MET A 35 34.35 -8.75 -0.55
CA MET A 35 33.95 -7.51 0.15
C MET A 35 32.97 -7.79 1.28
N ILE A 36 32.04 -8.73 1.13
CA ILE A 36 31.15 -9.16 2.21
C ILE A 36 31.95 -9.90 3.30
N GLN A 37 32.84 -10.80 2.90
CA GLN A 37 33.69 -11.50 3.87
C GLN A 37 34.53 -10.52 4.69
N LYS A 38 35.11 -9.51 4.06
CA LYS A 38 35.86 -8.45 4.77
C LYS A 38 34.97 -7.70 5.76
N LEU A 39 33.72 -7.40 5.40
CA LEU A 39 32.77 -6.79 6.32
C LEU A 39 32.43 -7.72 7.49
N GLU A 40 32.22 -9.01 7.23
CA GLU A 40 31.98 -10.02 8.28
C GLU A 40 33.18 -10.14 9.24
N GLU A 41 34.39 -10.10 8.72
CA GLU A 41 35.63 -10.10 9.52
C GLU A 41 35.76 -8.81 10.37
N GLU A 42 35.47 -7.64 9.80
CA GLU A 42 35.49 -6.36 10.50
C GLU A 42 34.46 -6.30 11.63
N LEU A 43 33.27 -6.89 11.40
CA LEU A 43 32.19 -6.95 12.39
C LEU A 43 32.32 -8.12 13.38
N GLY A 44 33.21 -9.10 13.10
CA GLY A 44 33.40 -10.30 13.91
C GLY A 44 32.22 -11.28 13.89
N VAL A 45 31.32 -11.17 12.90
CA VAL A 45 30.11 -12.01 12.79
C VAL A 45 29.84 -12.42 11.34
N LYS A 46 29.21 -13.57 11.15
CA LYS A 46 28.70 -13.98 9.84
C LYS A 46 27.32 -13.36 9.60
N LEU A 47 27.16 -12.72 8.44
CA LEU A 47 25.90 -12.10 8.05
C LEU A 47 25.01 -13.05 7.24
N PHE A 48 25.62 -13.98 6.51
CA PHE A 48 24.91 -14.96 5.67
C PHE A 48 25.33 -16.38 5.99
N ASP A 49 24.35 -17.28 6.00
CA ASP A 49 24.59 -18.72 5.97
C ASP A 49 24.75 -19.16 4.50
N ARG A 50 25.99 -19.46 4.12
CA ARG A 50 26.36 -19.85 2.76
C ARG A 50 26.12 -21.34 2.50
N THR A 51 25.81 -22.13 3.53
CA THR A 51 25.51 -23.57 3.39
C THR A 51 24.07 -23.79 2.92
N MET A 52 23.20 -22.81 3.12
CA MET A 52 21.80 -22.84 2.68
C MET A 52 21.65 -22.48 1.20
N GLN A 53 20.69 -23.12 0.53
CA GLN A 53 20.23 -22.77 -0.82
C GLN A 53 18.71 -22.70 -0.83
N PRO A 54 18.13 -21.49 -1.01
CA PRO A 54 18.80 -20.19 -1.25
C PRO A 54 19.58 -19.68 -0.04
N VAL A 55 20.60 -18.85 -0.26
CA VAL A 55 21.39 -18.20 0.79
C VAL A 55 20.47 -17.39 1.71
N CYS A 56 20.62 -17.58 3.02
CA CYS A 56 19.81 -16.90 4.03
C CYS A 56 20.69 -16.02 4.92
N PRO A 57 20.20 -14.85 5.38
CA PRO A 57 20.88 -14.11 6.42
C PRO A 57 20.84 -14.89 7.75
N THR A 58 21.86 -14.71 8.55
CA THR A 58 21.85 -15.17 9.94
C THR A 58 20.96 -14.22 10.78
N ARG A 59 20.57 -14.65 11.99
CA ARG A 59 19.76 -13.80 12.90
C ARG A 59 20.41 -12.43 13.17
N ILE A 60 21.74 -12.36 13.28
CA ILE A 60 22.45 -11.09 13.41
C ILE A 60 22.56 -10.39 12.06
N GLY A 61 22.68 -11.14 10.95
CA GLY A 61 22.69 -10.63 9.59
C GLY A 61 21.41 -9.85 9.27
N GLU A 62 20.23 -10.35 9.64
CA GLU A 62 18.96 -9.64 9.45
C GLU A 62 18.98 -8.25 10.09
N LYS A 63 19.49 -8.14 11.33
CA LYS A 63 19.58 -6.86 12.03
C LYS A 63 20.58 -5.89 11.37
N VAL A 64 21.74 -6.42 10.94
CA VAL A 64 22.76 -5.61 10.25
C VAL A 64 22.26 -5.16 8.88
N ILE A 65 21.57 -6.01 8.14
CA ILE A 65 20.97 -5.71 6.84
C ILE A 65 19.89 -4.61 6.99
N ALA A 66 19.02 -4.72 8.00
CA ALA A 66 18.03 -3.70 8.28
C ALA A 66 18.70 -2.33 8.57
N GLN A 67 19.73 -2.31 9.41
CA GLN A 67 20.48 -1.09 9.72
C GLN A 67 21.23 -0.54 8.50
N ALA A 68 21.81 -1.41 7.67
CA ALA A 68 22.48 -1.01 6.44
C ALA A 68 21.51 -0.33 5.46
N ARG A 69 20.28 -0.81 5.36
CA ARG A 69 19.22 -0.22 4.57
C ARG A 69 18.91 1.21 5.04
N THR A 70 18.69 1.39 6.35
CA THR A 70 18.47 2.72 6.95
C THR A 70 19.62 3.69 6.64
N ILE A 71 20.89 3.26 6.81
CA ILE A 71 22.05 4.08 6.52
C ILE A 71 22.10 4.52 5.05
N LEU A 72 21.85 3.61 4.12
CA LEU A 72 21.86 3.91 2.69
C LEU A 72 20.71 4.83 2.28
N THR A 73 19.54 4.66 2.87
CA THR A 73 18.39 5.56 2.68
C THR A 73 18.73 6.97 3.17
N GLN A 74 19.28 7.12 4.37
CA GLN A 74 19.71 8.41 4.89
C GLN A 74 20.84 9.05 4.04
N ALA A 75 21.77 8.23 3.54
CA ALA A 75 22.81 8.73 2.65
C ALA A 75 22.26 9.22 1.29
N SER A 76 21.17 8.65 0.79
CA SER A 76 20.50 9.14 -0.43
C SER A 76 19.80 10.48 -0.21
N GLN A 77 19.30 10.74 0.99
CA GLN A 77 18.61 11.98 1.38
C GLN A 77 19.50 13.23 1.26
N VAL A 78 20.84 13.08 1.26
CA VAL A 78 21.74 14.22 1.01
C VAL A 78 21.46 14.92 -0.31
N LYS A 79 21.13 14.16 -1.36
CA LYS A 79 20.72 14.73 -2.64
C LYS A 79 19.32 15.34 -2.59
N ASP A 80 18.43 14.74 -1.79
CA ASP A 80 17.06 15.23 -1.63
C ASP A 80 17.04 16.60 -0.94
N ILE A 81 17.92 16.84 0.04
CA ILE A 81 18.10 18.16 0.68
C ILE A 81 18.44 19.23 -0.37
N ILE A 82 19.39 18.92 -1.28
CA ILE A 82 19.81 19.85 -2.33
C ILE A 82 18.66 20.13 -3.29
N ASN A 83 17.95 19.10 -3.72
CA ASN A 83 16.80 19.22 -4.61
C ASN A 83 15.67 20.06 -3.98
N GLU A 84 15.40 19.85 -2.68
CA GLU A 84 14.39 20.60 -1.92
C GLU A 84 14.75 22.09 -1.85
N GLU A 85 16.01 22.43 -1.50
CA GLU A 85 16.48 23.81 -1.45
C GLU A 85 16.45 24.50 -2.84
N GLN A 86 16.66 23.75 -3.91
CA GLN A 86 16.59 24.24 -5.28
C GLN A 86 15.16 24.29 -5.83
N GLY A 87 14.17 23.81 -5.12
CA GLY A 87 12.79 23.69 -5.56
C GLY A 87 12.61 22.77 -6.78
N THR A 88 13.54 21.82 -6.96
CA THR A 88 13.52 20.90 -8.12
C THR A 88 12.84 19.59 -7.75
N LEU A 89 11.77 19.25 -8.47
CA LEU A 89 11.06 17.98 -8.32
C LEU A 89 11.67 16.93 -9.26
N THR A 90 12.74 16.29 -8.82
CA THR A 90 13.46 15.28 -9.62
C THR A 90 13.86 14.07 -8.80
N GLY A 91 14.28 12.99 -9.47
CA GLY A 91 14.77 11.77 -8.83
C GLY A 91 13.68 10.72 -8.59
N THR A 92 14.08 9.60 -8.02
CA THR A 92 13.18 8.45 -7.77
C THR A 92 12.35 8.67 -6.51
N PHE A 93 11.10 8.25 -6.54
CA PHE A 93 10.17 8.27 -5.42
C PHE A 93 9.35 6.98 -5.39
N HIS A 94 9.43 6.22 -4.30
CA HIS A 94 8.73 4.95 -4.14
C HIS A 94 7.44 5.16 -3.33
N LEU A 95 6.31 4.89 -3.97
CA LEU A 95 4.98 5.05 -3.37
C LEU A 95 4.31 3.70 -3.15
N GLY A 96 4.05 3.36 -1.90
CA GLY A 96 3.19 2.23 -1.54
C GLY A 96 1.72 2.60 -1.63
N VAL A 97 0.87 1.75 -2.18
CA VAL A 97 -0.58 2.01 -2.25
C VAL A 97 -1.34 0.73 -1.92
N LEU A 98 -2.43 0.86 -1.18
CA LEU A 98 -3.32 -0.29 -0.94
C LEU A 98 -3.99 -0.77 -2.23
N PRO A 99 -4.10 -2.11 -2.45
CA PRO A 99 -4.78 -2.66 -3.61
C PRO A 99 -6.27 -2.26 -3.74
N THR A 100 -6.89 -1.83 -2.64
CA THR A 100 -8.28 -1.34 -2.61
C THR A 100 -8.39 0.16 -2.91
N ILE A 101 -7.29 0.84 -3.17
CA ILE A 101 -7.20 2.26 -3.53
C ILE A 101 -6.62 2.42 -4.93
N ALA A 102 -5.52 1.72 -5.21
CA ALA A 102 -4.71 1.88 -6.42
C ALA A 102 -5.55 1.90 -7.73
N PRO A 103 -6.44 0.93 -8.01
CA PRO A 103 -7.19 0.88 -9.28
C PRO A 103 -8.12 2.08 -9.51
N TYR A 104 -8.56 2.72 -8.43
CA TYR A 104 -9.57 3.78 -8.49
C TYR A 104 -8.99 5.18 -8.35
N LEU A 105 -7.89 5.32 -7.63
CA LEU A 105 -7.25 6.61 -7.38
C LEU A 105 -6.14 6.91 -8.38
N LEU A 106 -5.22 5.97 -8.63
CA LEU A 106 -4.06 6.23 -9.50
C LEU A 106 -4.43 6.73 -10.90
N PRO A 107 -5.41 6.13 -11.61
CA PRO A 107 -5.77 6.61 -12.95
C PRO A 107 -6.27 8.06 -13.01
N ARG A 108 -6.66 8.63 -11.87
CA ARG A 108 -7.25 9.97 -11.79
C ARG A 108 -6.20 11.08 -11.72
N PHE A 109 -5.02 10.82 -11.18
CA PHE A 109 -3.98 11.84 -11.02
C PHE A 109 -2.61 11.42 -11.56
N PHE A 110 -2.27 10.14 -11.50
CA PHE A 110 -0.91 9.68 -11.75
C PHE A 110 -0.41 9.95 -13.19
N PRO A 111 -1.20 9.70 -14.28
CA PRO A 111 -0.77 10.00 -15.64
C PRO A 111 -0.45 11.49 -15.82
N GLN A 112 -1.31 12.38 -15.33
CA GLN A 112 -1.12 13.83 -15.42
C GLN A 112 0.09 14.30 -14.61
N MET A 113 0.31 13.70 -13.44
CA MET A 113 1.47 14.00 -12.61
C MET A 113 2.78 13.62 -13.32
N MET A 114 2.82 12.46 -13.99
CA MET A 114 4.00 12.04 -14.76
C MET A 114 4.30 12.96 -15.95
N GLU A 115 3.28 13.47 -16.63
CA GLU A 115 3.44 14.45 -17.72
C GLU A 115 3.93 15.81 -17.21
N LYS A 116 3.40 16.25 -16.07
CA LYS A 116 3.69 17.57 -15.48
C LYS A 116 5.10 17.63 -14.85
N TYR A 117 5.58 16.51 -14.31
CA TYR A 117 6.85 16.41 -13.59
C TYR A 117 7.77 15.34 -14.21
N PRO A 118 8.28 15.52 -15.43
CA PRO A 118 9.05 14.50 -16.15
C PRO A 118 10.40 14.17 -15.50
N GLY A 119 10.87 14.99 -14.56
CA GLY A 119 12.07 14.73 -13.77
C GLY A 119 11.88 13.75 -12.63
N LEU A 120 10.61 13.42 -12.28
CA LEU A 120 10.28 12.46 -11.22
C LEU A 120 10.13 11.05 -11.80
N ASP A 121 10.84 10.08 -11.23
CA ASP A 121 10.66 8.65 -11.46
C ASP A 121 9.83 8.07 -10.30
N ILE A 122 8.50 8.16 -10.40
CA ILE A 122 7.60 7.64 -9.35
C ILE A 122 7.33 6.17 -9.61
N ARG A 123 7.74 5.34 -8.66
CA ARG A 123 7.56 3.88 -8.68
C ARG A 123 6.48 3.49 -7.70
N VAL A 124 5.37 2.99 -8.22
CA VAL A 124 4.23 2.57 -7.39
C VAL A 124 4.28 1.07 -7.14
N THR A 125 4.06 0.66 -5.89
CA THR A 125 3.93 -0.74 -5.50
C THR A 125 2.64 -0.94 -4.70
N GLU A 126 1.81 -1.88 -5.16
CA GLU A 126 0.62 -2.28 -4.40
C GLU A 126 1.03 -3.22 -3.26
N MET A 127 0.66 -2.86 -2.03
CA MET A 127 1.08 -3.56 -0.82
C MET A 127 -0.04 -3.58 0.22
N LYS A 128 -0.08 -4.61 1.07
CA LYS A 128 -0.97 -4.66 2.24
C LYS A 128 -0.48 -3.72 3.35
N THR A 129 -1.36 -3.35 4.28
CA THR A 129 -1.06 -2.40 5.36
C THR A 129 0.17 -2.80 6.19
N GLN A 130 0.32 -4.08 6.52
CA GLN A 130 1.47 -4.56 7.31
C GLN A 130 2.78 -4.44 6.54
N ASP A 131 2.77 -4.78 5.25
CA ASP A 131 3.95 -4.69 4.40
C ASP A 131 4.35 -3.23 4.16
N ILE A 132 3.37 -2.33 4.00
CA ILE A 132 3.59 -0.88 3.91
C ILE A 132 4.26 -0.34 5.17
N ARG A 133 3.75 -0.71 6.37
CA ARG A 133 4.37 -0.28 7.64
C ARG A 133 5.83 -0.69 7.70
N GLN A 134 6.13 -1.93 7.39
CA GLN A 134 7.51 -2.44 7.38
C GLN A 134 8.36 -1.71 6.33
N ALA A 135 7.85 -1.53 5.11
CA ALA A 135 8.56 -0.89 4.01
C ALA A 135 8.87 0.60 4.29
N LEU A 136 7.98 1.33 4.98
CA LEU A 136 8.25 2.68 5.47
C LEU A 136 9.38 2.68 6.50
N HIS A 137 9.33 1.79 7.49
CA HIS A 137 10.38 1.70 8.50
C HIS A 137 11.75 1.31 7.93
N THR A 138 11.77 0.45 6.93
CA THR A 138 13.02 0.02 6.28
C THR A 138 13.50 0.98 5.20
N GLY A 139 12.66 1.96 4.79
CA GLY A 139 12.97 2.89 3.70
C GLY A 139 12.91 2.24 2.32
N ASP A 140 12.20 1.11 2.17
CA ASP A 140 11.95 0.47 0.87
C ASP A 140 10.93 1.27 0.04
N ILE A 141 10.06 2.04 0.72
CA ILE A 141 9.19 3.04 0.13
C ILE A 141 9.34 4.38 0.87
N ASP A 142 9.13 5.48 0.16
CA ASP A 142 9.25 6.84 0.65
C ASP A 142 7.96 7.34 1.30
N ALA A 143 6.83 6.97 0.71
CA ALA A 143 5.50 7.32 1.20
C ALA A 143 4.49 6.21 0.89
N ALA A 144 3.34 6.27 1.52
CA ALA A 144 2.24 5.36 1.24
C ALA A 144 0.88 6.04 1.27
N ILE A 145 -0.07 5.52 0.47
CA ILE A 145 -1.48 5.88 0.52
C ILE A 145 -2.24 4.72 1.17
N LEU A 146 -2.77 4.98 2.35
CA LEU A 146 -3.46 4.03 3.21
C LEU A 146 -4.93 4.41 3.41
N ALA A 147 -5.72 3.51 4.00
CA ALA A 147 -7.13 3.72 4.32
C ALA A 147 -7.41 3.74 5.83
N SER A 148 -6.39 3.92 6.64
CA SER A 148 -6.48 4.04 8.09
C SER A 148 -5.21 4.67 8.64
N VAL A 149 -5.30 5.30 9.78
CA VAL A 149 -4.15 5.78 10.55
C VAL A 149 -3.45 4.57 11.17
N LEU A 150 -2.13 4.53 11.06
CA LEU A 150 -1.31 3.41 11.59
C LEU A 150 -1.01 3.54 13.09
N GLU A 151 -1.21 4.74 13.67
CA GLU A 151 -0.89 5.07 15.07
C GLU A 151 0.57 4.73 15.44
N ASP A 152 1.49 5.04 14.53
CA ASP A 152 2.90 4.74 14.68
C ASP A 152 3.69 6.03 14.95
N ALA A 153 4.36 6.09 16.12
CA ALA A 153 5.06 7.29 16.55
C ALA A 153 6.23 7.72 15.64
N ALA A 154 6.75 6.84 14.79
CA ALA A 154 7.81 7.15 13.83
C ALA A 154 7.28 7.68 12.49
N LEU A 155 5.98 7.58 12.26
CA LEU A 155 5.34 7.97 11.00
C LEU A 155 4.62 9.31 11.14
N SER A 156 4.54 10.04 10.04
CA SER A 156 3.72 11.23 9.85
C SER A 156 2.56 10.87 8.94
N GLU A 157 1.35 11.24 9.35
CA GLU A 157 0.13 10.85 8.65
C GLU A 157 -0.74 12.08 8.40
N GLU A 158 -1.17 12.24 7.16
CA GLU A 158 -2.05 13.35 6.76
C GLU A 158 -3.25 12.83 5.99
N ILE A 159 -4.46 13.23 6.40
CA ILE A 159 -5.69 12.84 5.71
C ILE A 159 -5.77 13.58 4.37
N LEU A 160 -5.88 12.82 3.29
CA LEU A 160 -6.07 13.32 1.94
C LEU A 160 -7.54 13.60 1.64
N PHE A 161 -8.40 12.62 1.92
CA PHE A 161 -9.85 12.70 1.73
C PHE A 161 -10.57 11.59 2.50
N TYR A 162 -11.89 11.61 2.47
CA TYR A 162 -12.78 10.63 3.11
C TYR A 162 -13.56 9.87 2.03
N GLU A 163 -13.63 8.55 2.14
CA GLU A 163 -14.24 7.68 1.14
C GLU A 163 -15.29 6.77 1.76
N GLN A 164 -16.52 6.85 1.28
CA GLN A 164 -17.63 6.00 1.73
C GLN A 164 -17.52 4.59 1.15
N PHE A 165 -18.13 3.65 1.86
CA PHE A 165 -18.37 2.31 1.34
C PHE A 165 -19.76 2.21 0.74
N TYR A 166 -19.90 1.42 -0.32
CA TYR A 166 -21.16 1.09 -0.96
C TYR A 166 -21.34 -0.42 -1.02
N GLY A 167 -22.58 -0.88 -0.87
CA GLY A 167 -22.94 -2.26 -1.20
C GLY A 167 -23.00 -2.44 -2.73
N TYR A 168 -22.47 -3.52 -3.23
CA TYR A 168 -22.60 -3.98 -4.62
C TYR A 168 -23.38 -5.27 -4.61
N VAL A 169 -24.64 -5.21 -5.05
CA VAL A 169 -25.68 -6.22 -4.77
C VAL A 169 -26.13 -6.88 -6.06
N SER A 170 -26.08 -8.22 -6.12
CA SER A 170 -26.57 -8.96 -7.27
C SER A 170 -28.08 -8.77 -7.48
N ARG A 171 -28.53 -8.71 -8.75
CA ARG A 171 -29.94 -8.66 -9.12
C ARG A 171 -30.77 -9.84 -8.57
N LYS A 172 -30.10 -10.94 -8.20
CA LYS A 172 -30.74 -12.14 -7.64
C LYS A 172 -30.91 -12.10 -6.13
N GLU A 173 -30.43 -11.03 -5.48
CA GLU A 173 -30.56 -10.85 -4.03
C GLU A 173 -31.79 -10.03 -3.66
N PRO A 174 -32.48 -10.37 -2.56
CA PRO A 174 -33.61 -9.58 -2.07
C PRO A 174 -33.26 -8.11 -1.80
N LEU A 175 -32.00 -7.85 -1.41
CA LEU A 175 -31.48 -6.50 -1.19
C LEU A 175 -31.39 -5.66 -2.47
N PHE A 176 -31.43 -6.25 -3.64
CA PHE A 176 -31.42 -5.51 -4.89
C PHE A 176 -32.63 -4.54 -5.02
N GLY A 177 -33.79 -4.93 -4.48
CA GLY A 177 -34.98 -4.08 -4.43
C GLY A 177 -34.97 -3.00 -3.36
N ARG A 178 -33.93 -2.89 -2.53
CA ARG A 178 -33.81 -1.89 -1.49
C ARG A 178 -33.06 -0.65 -2.00
N GLU A 179 -33.44 0.52 -1.54
CA GLU A 179 -32.72 1.78 -1.86
C GLU A 179 -31.41 1.92 -1.08
N VAL A 180 -31.35 1.37 0.14
CA VAL A 180 -30.18 1.41 1.03
C VAL A 180 -29.93 0.05 1.65
N VAL A 181 -28.66 -0.22 1.99
CA VAL A 181 -28.22 -1.39 2.74
C VAL A 181 -28.10 -1.01 4.22
N ARG A 182 -28.66 -1.82 5.11
CA ARG A 182 -28.45 -1.73 6.55
C ARG A 182 -27.52 -2.83 7.01
N THR A 183 -26.81 -2.59 8.10
CA THR A 183 -25.92 -3.62 8.68
C THR A 183 -26.67 -4.90 9.01
N SER A 184 -27.92 -4.78 9.49
CA SER A 184 -28.82 -5.92 9.79
C SER A 184 -29.25 -6.73 8.56
N ASP A 185 -29.14 -6.20 7.37
CA ASP A 185 -29.53 -6.88 6.13
C ASP A 185 -28.41 -7.77 5.58
N ILE A 186 -27.19 -7.65 6.14
CA ILE A 186 -25.98 -8.32 5.66
C ILE A 186 -25.84 -9.64 6.40
N THR A 187 -25.90 -10.75 5.67
CA THR A 187 -25.63 -12.10 6.20
C THR A 187 -24.34 -12.63 5.59
N GLY A 188 -23.50 -13.25 6.43
CA GLY A 188 -22.20 -13.76 5.99
C GLY A 188 -22.26 -14.86 4.93
N GLU A 189 -23.39 -15.55 4.79
CA GLU A 189 -23.58 -16.61 3.80
C GLU A 189 -23.62 -16.13 2.36
N ARG A 190 -23.89 -14.84 2.15
CA ARG A 190 -24.04 -14.21 0.83
C ARG A 190 -23.02 -13.14 0.54
N LEU A 191 -22.01 -13.02 1.40
CA LEU A 191 -21.05 -11.94 1.38
C LEU A 191 -19.72 -12.40 0.79
N TRP A 192 -19.28 -11.72 -0.29
CA TRP A 192 -17.95 -11.85 -0.85
C TRP A 192 -17.04 -10.78 -0.23
N LEU A 193 -16.02 -11.19 0.54
CA LEU A 193 -15.07 -10.30 1.18
C LEU A 193 -13.62 -10.66 0.83
N LEU A 194 -12.77 -9.65 0.86
CA LEU A 194 -11.32 -9.82 0.77
C LEU A 194 -10.81 -10.66 1.94
N ASP A 195 -9.65 -11.28 1.76
CA ASP A 195 -8.96 -12.08 2.77
C ASP A 195 -8.54 -11.23 3.99
N GLU A 196 -8.17 -11.92 5.06
CA GLU A 196 -7.55 -11.33 6.24
C GLU A 196 -6.28 -10.55 5.89
N GLY A 197 -6.03 -9.45 6.63
CA GLY A 197 -4.92 -8.53 6.40
C GLY A 197 -5.22 -7.41 5.39
N HIS A 198 -6.46 -7.33 4.87
CA HIS A 198 -6.95 -6.15 4.18
C HIS A 198 -7.76 -5.28 5.15
N CYS A 199 -7.27 -4.07 5.43
CA CYS A 199 -7.97 -3.11 6.30
C CYS A 199 -9.41 -2.84 5.86
N PHE A 200 -9.68 -2.87 4.56
CA PHE A 200 -11.02 -2.75 3.98
C PHE A 200 -12.01 -3.77 4.54
N ARG A 201 -11.59 -5.05 4.65
CA ARG A 201 -12.40 -6.10 5.25
C ARG A 201 -12.63 -5.85 6.74
N ASP A 202 -11.54 -5.55 7.46
CA ASP A 202 -11.59 -5.42 8.93
C ASP A 202 -12.45 -4.23 9.35
N GLN A 203 -12.43 -3.13 8.58
CA GLN A 203 -13.30 -1.97 8.78
C GLN A 203 -14.78 -2.34 8.62
N LEU A 204 -15.13 -3.06 7.55
CA LEU A 204 -16.51 -3.47 7.28
C LEU A 204 -17.02 -4.51 8.26
N VAL A 205 -16.18 -5.49 8.64
CA VAL A 205 -16.53 -6.51 9.66
C VAL A 205 -16.85 -5.85 10.99
N ARG A 206 -16.04 -4.86 11.40
CA ARG A 206 -16.28 -4.09 12.62
C ARG A 206 -17.55 -3.25 12.54
N PHE A 207 -17.74 -2.51 11.45
CA PHE A 207 -18.90 -1.65 11.24
C PHE A 207 -20.22 -2.45 11.24
N CYS A 208 -20.22 -3.59 10.55
CA CYS A 208 -21.40 -4.44 10.48
C CYS A 208 -21.58 -5.32 11.72
N GLN A 209 -20.73 -5.20 12.75
CA GLN A 209 -20.74 -6.02 13.97
C GLN A 209 -20.81 -7.53 13.65
N MET A 210 -20.14 -7.93 12.59
CA MET A 210 -20.11 -9.32 12.16
C MET A 210 -19.14 -10.10 13.06
N GLU A 211 -19.55 -10.43 14.28
CA GLU A 211 -18.80 -11.35 15.13
C GLU A 211 -18.71 -12.71 14.46
N ALA A 212 -17.47 -13.18 14.24
CA ALA A 212 -17.13 -14.56 13.85
C ALA A 212 -18.12 -15.15 12.81
N VAL A 213 -18.53 -14.37 11.82
CA VAL A 213 -19.17 -14.94 10.67
C VAL A 213 -18.19 -15.99 10.16
N LYS A 214 -18.56 -17.25 10.31
CA LYS A 214 -17.99 -18.34 9.53
C LYS A 214 -18.30 -17.96 8.09
N LEU A 215 -17.48 -17.03 7.55
CA LEU A 215 -17.45 -16.76 6.13
C LEU A 215 -17.37 -18.14 5.52
N HIS A 216 -18.36 -18.51 4.75
CA HIS A 216 -18.33 -19.76 4.01
C HIS A 216 -16.94 -19.87 3.48
N GLN A 217 -16.28 -21.01 3.73
CA GLN A 217 -14.93 -21.26 3.23
C GLN A 217 -15.01 -21.25 1.71
N MET A 218 -14.99 -20.06 1.15
CA MET A 218 -15.07 -19.90 -0.28
C MET A 218 -13.82 -20.51 -0.89
N ALA A 219 -14.01 -21.23 -1.97
CA ALA A 219 -12.94 -21.86 -2.73
C ALA A 219 -11.90 -20.85 -3.28
N TYR A 220 -12.12 -19.54 -3.07
CA TYR A 220 -11.29 -18.48 -3.59
C TYR A 220 -10.64 -17.67 -2.45
N ARG A 221 -9.33 -17.82 -2.30
CA ARG A 221 -8.49 -17.06 -1.38
C ARG A 221 -7.70 -16.00 -2.16
N LEU A 222 -7.30 -14.90 -1.53
CA LEU A 222 -6.53 -13.79 -2.12
C LEU A 222 -7.29 -13.09 -3.26
N GLY A 223 -8.59 -12.85 -3.07
CA GLY A 223 -9.42 -12.19 -4.08
C GLY A 223 -9.06 -10.72 -4.27
N ARG A 224 -9.24 -10.25 -5.50
CA ARG A 224 -9.29 -8.82 -5.81
C ARG A 224 -10.73 -8.35 -5.78
N MET A 225 -10.95 -7.09 -5.43
CA MET A 225 -12.30 -6.51 -5.36
C MET A 225 -13.04 -6.62 -6.69
N GLU A 226 -12.36 -6.38 -7.81
CA GLU A 226 -12.93 -6.51 -9.15
C GLU A 226 -13.44 -7.92 -9.44
N THR A 227 -12.74 -8.95 -8.94
CA THR A 227 -13.19 -10.34 -9.07
C THR A 227 -14.54 -10.55 -8.36
N PHE A 228 -14.68 -10.03 -7.14
CA PHE A 228 -15.94 -10.15 -6.41
C PHE A 228 -17.07 -9.37 -7.07
N MET A 229 -16.79 -8.20 -7.63
CA MET A 229 -17.77 -7.47 -8.43
C MET A 229 -18.27 -8.30 -9.60
N ARG A 230 -17.38 -8.96 -10.37
CA ARG A 230 -17.77 -9.86 -11.47
C ARG A 230 -18.58 -11.07 -11.01
N MET A 231 -18.25 -11.63 -9.84
CA MET A 231 -19.02 -12.72 -9.24
C MET A 231 -20.44 -12.29 -8.85
N VAL A 232 -20.58 -11.09 -8.30
CA VAL A 232 -21.90 -10.48 -7.99
C VAL A 232 -22.70 -10.23 -9.26
N GLU A 233 -22.07 -9.72 -10.32
CA GLU A 233 -22.72 -9.45 -11.61
C GLU A 233 -23.27 -10.73 -12.27
N SER A 234 -22.52 -11.81 -12.23
CA SER A 234 -22.87 -13.08 -12.88
C SER A 234 -23.66 -14.04 -12.01
N GLY A 235 -23.60 -13.91 -10.69
CA GLY A 235 -24.09 -14.89 -9.72
C GLY A 235 -25.11 -14.36 -8.74
N LYS A 236 -24.86 -14.65 -7.48
CA LYS A 236 -25.58 -14.20 -6.29
C LYS A 236 -24.60 -13.57 -5.32
N GLY A 237 -25.13 -12.89 -4.31
CA GLY A 237 -24.38 -12.35 -3.22
C GLY A 237 -24.14 -10.86 -3.32
N ILE A 238 -23.37 -10.39 -2.37
CA ILE A 238 -23.09 -8.97 -2.14
C ILE A 238 -21.58 -8.85 -1.94
N THR A 239 -21.00 -7.76 -2.42
CA THR A 239 -19.70 -7.30 -1.98
C THR A 239 -19.77 -5.81 -1.64
N PHE A 240 -18.68 -5.27 -1.13
CA PHE A 240 -18.58 -3.84 -0.86
C PHE A 240 -17.52 -3.23 -1.77
N ILE A 241 -17.77 -2.00 -2.19
CA ILE A 241 -16.87 -1.23 -3.04
C ILE A 241 -16.63 0.16 -2.45
N PRO A 242 -15.45 0.76 -2.69
CA PRO A 242 -15.19 2.13 -2.29
C PRO A 242 -15.89 3.12 -3.21
N GLU A 243 -16.13 4.33 -2.71
CA GLU A 243 -16.84 5.38 -3.45
C GLU A 243 -16.17 5.71 -4.79
N LEU A 244 -14.84 5.79 -4.86
CA LEU A 244 -14.13 6.06 -6.11
C LEU A 244 -14.35 4.98 -7.17
N ALA A 245 -14.63 3.73 -6.78
CA ALA A 245 -14.99 2.68 -7.72
C ALA A 245 -16.30 2.99 -8.44
N VAL A 246 -17.29 3.59 -7.75
CA VAL A 246 -18.61 3.89 -8.33
C VAL A 246 -18.51 4.81 -9.55
N TYR A 247 -17.55 5.73 -9.57
CA TYR A 247 -17.33 6.65 -10.68
C TYR A 247 -16.78 5.98 -11.95
N GLN A 248 -16.27 4.75 -11.85
CA GLN A 248 -15.71 3.99 -12.98
C GLN A 248 -16.70 2.95 -13.52
N LEU A 249 -17.87 2.80 -12.91
CA LEU A 249 -18.87 1.82 -13.28
C LEU A 249 -19.65 2.25 -14.54
N SER A 250 -19.99 1.27 -15.38
CA SER A 250 -20.99 1.43 -16.44
C SER A 250 -22.38 1.64 -15.85
N GLU A 251 -23.32 2.17 -16.62
CA GLU A 251 -24.69 2.40 -16.15
C GLU A 251 -25.36 1.09 -15.65
N SER A 252 -25.13 -0.02 -16.34
CA SER A 252 -25.66 -1.32 -15.91
C SER A 252 -25.07 -1.83 -14.60
N GLN A 253 -23.85 -1.45 -14.28
CA GLN A 253 -23.18 -1.77 -13.01
C GLN A 253 -23.64 -0.84 -11.89
N LYS A 254 -23.86 0.44 -12.17
CA LYS A 254 -24.39 1.40 -11.18
C LYS A 254 -25.75 0.97 -10.62
N GLU A 255 -26.56 0.26 -11.40
CA GLU A 255 -27.82 -0.31 -10.90
C GLU A 255 -27.64 -1.31 -9.75
N LEU A 256 -26.45 -1.91 -9.61
CA LEU A 256 -26.12 -2.85 -8.52
C LEU A 256 -25.64 -2.14 -7.25
N VAL A 257 -25.36 -0.83 -7.31
CA VAL A 257 -24.80 -0.05 -6.19
C VAL A 257 -25.93 0.35 -5.24
N ARG A 258 -25.67 0.16 -3.94
CA ARG A 258 -26.58 0.59 -2.87
C ARG A 258 -25.78 1.34 -1.80
N PRO A 259 -26.14 2.58 -1.46
CA PRO A 259 -25.57 3.28 -0.32
C PRO A 259 -25.95 2.59 1.00
N PHE A 260 -25.12 2.75 2.02
CA PHE A 260 -25.53 2.38 3.36
C PHE A 260 -26.57 3.36 3.92
N ALA A 261 -27.43 2.85 4.82
CA ALA A 261 -28.24 3.70 5.68
C ALA A 261 -27.34 4.57 6.57
N ILE A 262 -27.87 5.70 7.01
CA ILE A 262 -27.16 6.61 7.91
C ILE A 262 -27.05 5.98 9.33
N PRO A 263 -25.87 6.05 9.98
CA PRO A 263 -24.63 6.67 9.51
C PRO A 263 -23.90 5.83 8.45
N ARG A 264 -23.33 6.49 7.43
CA ARG A 264 -22.64 5.81 6.33
C ARG A 264 -21.21 5.50 6.70
N PRO A 265 -20.76 4.24 6.57
CA PRO A 265 -19.38 3.87 6.84
C PRO A 265 -18.43 4.57 5.89
N THR A 266 -17.41 5.20 6.44
CA THR A 266 -16.46 6.03 5.71
C THR A 266 -15.05 5.78 6.24
N ARG A 267 -14.08 5.68 5.35
CA ARG A 267 -12.67 5.52 5.71
C ARG A 267 -11.87 6.77 5.38
N PRO A 268 -10.93 7.19 6.23
CA PRO A 268 -9.98 8.22 5.86
C PRO A 268 -8.95 7.62 4.89
N ILE A 269 -8.66 8.32 3.80
CA ILE A 269 -7.52 8.01 2.94
C ILE A 269 -6.39 8.94 3.37
N VAL A 270 -5.25 8.34 3.76
CA VAL A 270 -4.13 9.04 4.38
C VAL A 270 -2.86 8.88 3.56
N LEU A 271 -2.07 9.95 3.50
CA LEU A 271 -0.69 9.93 3.05
C LEU A 271 0.20 9.74 4.28
N THR A 272 1.02 8.70 4.26
CA THR A 272 1.89 8.32 5.37
C THR A 272 3.34 8.32 4.91
N THR A 273 4.23 8.91 5.71
CA THR A 273 5.67 8.97 5.47
C THR A 273 6.42 8.77 6.78
N ASN A 274 7.74 8.53 6.72
CA ASN A 274 8.57 8.72 7.91
C ASN A 274 8.55 10.19 8.36
N LYS A 275 8.63 10.44 9.67
CA LYS A 275 8.72 11.81 10.22
C LYS A 275 9.94 12.57 9.71
N ASP A 276 11.03 11.86 9.45
CA ASP A 276 12.30 12.42 8.97
C ASP A 276 12.34 12.54 7.43
N PHE A 277 11.18 12.41 6.75
CA PHE A 277 11.13 12.55 5.31
C PHE A 277 11.37 14.00 4.87
N ILE A 278 12.34 14.22 4.00
CA ILE A 278 12.90 15.55 3.72
C ILE A 278 12.18 16.25 2.55
N ARG A 279 11.72 15.52 1.54
CA ARG A 279 11.15 16.09 0.29
C ARG A 279 9.72 16.60 0.50
N VAL A 280 9.58 17.63 1.33
CA VAL A 280 8.28 18.20 1.74
C VAL A 280 7.55 18.83 0.55
N SER A 281 8.28 19.49 -0.37
CA SER A 281 7.72 20.06 -1.59
C SER A 281 7.10 18.99 -2.49
N LEU A 282 7.73 17.82 -2.60
CA LEU A 282 7.17 16.70 -3.37
C LEU A 282 5.88 16.17 -2.73
N LEU A 283 5.85 16.03 -1.39
CA LEU A 283 4.62 15.60 -0.70
C LEU A 283 3.49 16.61 -0.87
N ALA A 284 3.80 17.91 -0.81
CA ALA A 284 2.82 18.97 -1.04
C ALA A 284 2.21 18.88 -2.44
N VAL A 285 3.04 18.68 -3.46
CA VAL A 285 2.59 18.49 -4.83
C VAL A 285 1.75 17.22 -4.97
N LEU A 286 2.24 16.08 -4.48
CA LEU A 286 1.50 14.81 -4.54
C LEU A 286 0.12 14.93 -3.88
N LYS A 287 0.06 15.56 -2.73
CA LYS A 287 -1.18 15.83 -2.00
C LYS A 287 -2.15 16.68 -2.82
N GLU A 288 -1.66 17.76 -3.39
CA GLU A 288 -2.49 18.67 -4.20
C GLU A 288 -3.04 17.98 -5.45
N GLU A 289 -2.21 17.23 -6.17
CA GLU A 289 -2.63 16.46 -7.36
C GLU A 289 -3.71 15.41 -6.98
N ILE A 290 -3.56 14.72 -5.85
CA ILE A 290 -4.57 13.77 -5.36
C ILE A 290 -5.86 14.48 -4.97
N ARG A 291 -5.79 15.56 -4.18
CA ARG A 291 -6.98 16.29 -3.71
C ARG A 291 -7.75 16.94 -4.84
N THR A 292 -7.07 17.39 -5.87
CA THR A 292 -7.69 17.94 -7.09
C THR A 292 -8.38 16.86 -7.93
N ALA A 293 -7.86 15.62 -7.89
CA ALA A 293 -8.38 14.49 -8.68
C ALA A 293 -9.61 13.82 -8.07
N VAL A 294 -9.95 14.11 -6.81
CA VAL A 294 -11.13 13.52 -6.14
C VAL A 294 -12.29 14.54 -6.07
N PRO A 295 -13.54 14.07 -5.98
CA PRO A 295 -14.70 14.96 -5.76
C PRO A 295 -14.54 15.82 -4.52
N LYS A 296 -14.95 17.10 -4.59
CA LYS A 296 -14.80 18.06 -3.49
C LYS A 296 -15.52 17.63 -2.22
N GLU A 297 -16.62 16.91 -2.35
CA GLU A 297 -17.42 16.38 -1.25
C GLU A 297 -16.63 15.39 -0.39
N MET A 298 -15.64 14.71 -0.98
CA MET A 298 -14.79 13.75 -0.28
C MET A 298 -13.67 14.43 0.53
N LEU A 299 -13.40 15.72 0.33
CA LEU A 299 -12.33 16.42 1.05
C LEU A 299 -12.66 16.70 2.53
N THR A 300 -13.92 16.59 2.92
CA THR A 300 -14.39 16.83 4.30
C THR A 300 -15.34 15.72 4.73
N LEU A 301 -15.23 15.32 6.00
CA LEU A 301 -16.16 14.35 6.58
C LEU A 301 -17.56 14.98 6.72
N GLN A 302 -18.56 14.34 6.15
CA GLN A 302 -19.94 14.82 6.15
C GLN A 302 -20.70 14.35 7.41
N ALA A 303 -21.72 15.12 7.86
CA ALA A 303 -22.51 14.80 9.06
C ALA A 303 -23.22 13.43 9.01
N VAL A 304 -23.47 12.90 7.81
CA VAL A 304 -24.13 11.60 7.59
C VAL A 304 -23.16 10.41 7.59
N GLN A 305 -21.87 10.68 7.73
CA GLN A 305 -20.79 9.71 7.67
C GLN A 305 -20.28 9.35 9.06
N CYS A 306 -19.78 8.13 9.24
CA CYS A 306 -19.04 7.71 10.42
C CYS A 306 -17.74 7.03 10.01
N LEU A 307 -16.66 7.34 10.71
CA LEU A 307 -15.36 6.68 10.50
C LEU A 307 -15.40 5.24 11.02
N VAL A 308 -14.76 4.34 10.27
CA VAL A 308 -14.71 2.90 10.54
C VAL A 308 -13.29 2.37 10.57
#